data_d95d3c116581f6e4ef3015e1f8e863d1
#
_entry.id   d95d3c116581f6e4ef3015e1f8e863d1
#
_cell.length_a   1.000
_cell.length_b   1.000
_cell.length_c   1.000
_cell.angle_alpha   90.00
_cell.angle_beta   90.00
_cell.angle_gamma   90.00
#
_symmetry.space_group_name_H-M   'P 1'
#
loop_
_entity.id
_entity.type
_entity.pdbx_description
1 polymer ?
#
loop_
_entity_poly.entity_id
_entity_poly.type
_entity_poly.pdbx_seq_one_letter_code
_entity_poly.pdbx_strand_id
1 'polypeptide(L)'
;MCIRDSYVLPLLGLVPLSLSEPVSRFGLETVFRGRVGNYAEVLQAYGPILVRSFGFALIATLLGLVLAYPLAFAIRFHGGRWQPLLVGLVVLPSLTSYLVRAIAFTSLLGDSGPVLNLVASLGLTGWLDRLGVLRDGRLLNTPTAVILGLTNNLLPFLVLPLVVAMERIDPRLLEAADDLHAGPLRSFTQVVWPLSLPGLGAGILLSLIPAAGDV
;
A
#
# COMPACT_ATOMS: atom_id res chain seq x y z
N MET A 1 28.69 8.01 -16.36
CA MET A 1 28.46 7.61 -14.97
C MET A 1 27.18 6.77 -14.95
N CYS A 2 27.30 5.48 -14.83
CA CYS A 2 26.15 4.57 -14.97
C CYS A 2 25.30 4.59 -13.68
N ILE A 3 23.99 4.73 -13.82
CA ILE A 3 22.99 4.62 -12.73
C ILE A 3 23.26 3.36 -11.88
N ARG A 4 23.73 2.28 -12.52
CA ARG A 4 24.17 1.02 -11.92
C ARG A 4 25.25 1.20 -10.81
N ASP A 5 26.24 2.09 -11.01
CA ASP A 5 27.31 2.29 -10.05
C ASP A 5 26.84 3.07 -8.82
N SER A 6 25.92 4.02 -9.01
CA SER A 6 25.38 4.85 -7.91
C SER A 6 24.48 4.07 -6.94
N TYR A 7 23.86 2.96 -7.39
CA TYR A 7 23.02 2.11 -6.52
C TYR A 7 23.76 0.87 -6.03
N VAL A 8 24.54 0.22 -6.87
CA VAL A 8 25.19 -1.06 -6.53
C VAL A 8 26.35 -0.85 -5.56
N LEU A 9 27.18 0.20 -5.74
CA LEU A 9 28.30 0.47 -4.84
C LEU A 9 27.91 0.69 -3.37
N PRO A 10 26.90 1.53 -3.04
CA PRO A 10 26.44 1.66 -1.66
C PRO A 10 25.89 0.36 -1.08
N LEU A 11 25.15 -0.44 -1.87
CA LEU A 11 24.61 -1.72 -1.42
C LEU A 11 25.73 -2.72 -1.14
N LEU A 12 26.76 -2.79 -1.99
CA LEU A 12 27.93 -3.62 -1.75
C LEU A 12 28.72 -3.15 -0.52
N GLY A 13 28.73 -1.85 -0.24
CA GLY A 13 29.34 -1.27 0.96
C GLY A 13 28.61 -1.65 2.25
N LEU A 14 27.30 -1.92 2.20
CA LEU A 14 26.52 -2.36 3.37
C LEU A 14 26.84 -3.80 3.78
N VAL A 15 27.26 -4.66 2.85
CA VAL A 15 27.59 -6.07 3.16
C VAL A 15 28.73 -6.20 4.19
N PRO A 16 29.91 -5.57 4.01
CA PRO A 16 30.94 -5.64 5.04
C PRO A 16 30.53 -4.94 6.34
N LEU A 17 29.74 -3.86 6.28
CA LEU A 17 29.22 -3.20 7.47
C LEU A 17 28.28 -4.09 8.27
N SER A 18 27.41 -4.86 7.62
CA SER A 18 26.47 -5.78 8.29
C SER A 18 27.17 -6.94 9.02
N LEU A 19 28.40 -7.30 8.60
CA LEU A 19 29.26 -8.33 9.19
C LEU A 19 30.27 -7.76 10.20
N SER A 20 30.22 -6.44 10.43
CA SER A 20 31.13 -5.73 11.34
C SER A 20 30.56 -5.61 12.75
N GLU A 21 31.43 -5.47 13.73
CA GLU A 21 31.06 -5.16 15.12
C GLU A 21 31.41 -3.71 15.44
N PRO A 22 30.54 -2.97 16.17
CA PRO A 22 30.87 -1.64 16.64
C PRO A 22 31.95 -1.75 17.75
N VAL A 23 33.02 -0.96 17.64
CA VAL A 23 34.09 -0.91 18.62
C VAL A 23 33.64 -0.23 19.92
N SER A 24 32.70 0.69 19.84
CA SER A 24 32.13 1.37 21.00
C SER A 24 30.63 1.59 20.84
N ARG A 25 29.91 1.69 21.99
CA ARG A 25 28.45 1.94 22.00
C ARG A 25 28.02 3.29 21.38
N PHE A 26 28.95 4.22 21.22
CA PHE A 26 28.69 5.58 20.71
C PHE A 26 29.61 5.96 19.53
N GLY A 27 30.50 5.06 19.07
CA GLY A 27 31.44 5.33 17.98
C GLY A 27 30.94 4.79 16.64
N LEU A 28 31.23 5.53 15.57
CA LEU A 28 31.00 5.11 14.19
C LEU A 28 32.08 4.12 13.69
N GLU A 29 33.05 3.79 14.55
CA GLU A 29 34.12 2.87 14.22
C GLU A 29 33.62 1.44 14.28
N THR A 30 33.66 0.76 13.14
CA THR A 30 33.29 -0.65 13.00
C THR A 30 34.51 -1.46 12.56
N VAL A 31 34.71 -2.64 13.16
CA VAL A 31 35.73 -3.57 12.74
C VAL A 31 35.07 -4.77 12.05
N PHE A 32 35.53 -5.05 10.83
CA PHE A 32 35.05 -6.22 10.10
C PHE A 32 35.55 -7.51 10.77
N ARG A 33 34.59 -8.33 11.26
CA ARG A 33 34.87 -9.61 11.91
C ARG A 33 34.17 -10.80 11.24
N GLY A 34 33.40 -10.58 10.17
CA GLY A 34 32.69 -11.64 9.48
C GLY A 34 31.62 -12.35 10.35
N ARG A 35 31.04 -11.64 11.34
CA ARG A 35 30.12 -12.24 12.32
C ARG A 35 28.70 -12.39 11.73
N VAL A 36 28.43 -13.59 11.22
CA VAL A 36 27.08 -13.95 10.73
C VAL A 36 26.03 -13.98 11.86
N GLY A 37 26.49 -14.12 13.12
CA GLY A 37 25.64 -14.09 14.31
C GLY A 37 24.81 -12.82 14.48
N ASN A 38 25.28 -11.68 13.92
CA ASN A 38 24.52 -10.43 13.94
C ASN A 38 23.13 -10.58 13.33
N TYR A 39 22.97 -11.38 12.28
CA TYR A 39 21.67 -11.64 11.64
C TYR A 39 20.75 -12.45 12.55
N ALA A 40 21.28 -13.42 13.28
CA ALA A 40 20.52 -14.19 14.24
C ALA A 40 20.05 -13.34 15.43
N GLU A 41 20.92 -12.48 15.93
CA GLU A 41 20.58 -11.52 17.00
C GLU A 41 19.50 -10.53 16.56
N VAL A 42 19.61 -9.98 15.34
CA VAL A 42 18.61 -9.07 14.76
C VAL A 42 17.28 -9.79 14.54
N LEU A 43 17.30 -11.02 14.01
CA LEU A 43 16.08 -11.81 13.81
C LEU A 43 15.40 -12.17 15.13
N GLN A 44 16.16 -12.47 16.18
CA GLN A 44 15.60 -12.75 17.50
C GLN A 44 15.00 -11.48 18.14
N ALA A 45 15.70 -10.35 18.03
CA ALA A 45 15.27 -9.09 18.63
C ALA A 45 14.10 -8.43 17.88
N TYR A 46 14.17 -8.41 16.55
CA TYR A 46 13.23 -7.66 15.68
C TYR A 46 12.31 -8.55 14.86
N GLY A 47 12.47 -9.87 14.89
CA GLY A 47 11.63 -10.82 14.14
C GLY A 47 10.12 -10.61 14.35
N PRO A 48 9.64 -10.51 15.59
CA PRO A 48 8.21 -10.26 15.85
C PRO A 48 7.72 -8.92 15.24
N ILE A 49 8.58 -7.90 15.27
CA ILE A 49 8.27 -6.58 14.67
C ILE A 49 8.18 -6.72 13.16
N LEU A 50 9.15 -7.38 12.52
CA LEU A 50 9.16 -7.61 11.08
C LEU A 50 7.91 -8.37 10.62
N VAL A 51 7.53 -9.44 11.31
CA VAL A 51 6.32 -10.20 10.98
C VAL A 51 5.07 -9.34 11.09
N ARG A 52 4.99 -8.49 12.12
CA ARG A 52 3.88 -7.56 12.31
C ARG A 52 3.83 -6.50 11.21
N SER A 53 4.98 -5.93 10.83
CA SER A 53 5.09 -4.94 9.76
C SER A 53 4.65 -5.52 8.42
N PHE A 54 5.15 -6.71 8.07
CA PHE A 54 4.72 -7.41 6.86
C PHE A 54 3.22 -7.75 6.89
N GLY A 55 2.70 -8.14 8.05
CA GLY A 55 1.27 -8.40 8.23
C GLY A 55 0.42 -7.16 7.95
N PHE A 56 0.79 -6.01 8.50
CA PHE A 56 0.09 -4.75 8.26
C PHE A 56 0.21 -4.30 6.81
N ALA A 57 1.40 -4.38 6.21
CA ALA A 57 1.63 -4.06 4.82
C ALA A 57 0.77 -4.93 3.88
N LEU A 58 0.68 -6.23 4.15
CA LEU A 58 -0.13 -7.16 3.37
C LEU A 58 -1.62 -6.84 3.49
N ILE A 59 -2.12 -6.63 4.71
CA ILE A 59 -3.53 -6.29 4.94
C ILE A 59 -3.86 -4.95 4.28
N ALA A 60 -3.01 -3.92 4.43
CA ALA A 60 -3.19 -2.62 3.80
C ALA A 60 -3.19 -2.71 2.27
N THR A 61 -2.29 -3.52 1.68
CA THR A 61 -2.23 -3.76 0.24
C THR A 61 -3.49 -4.46 -0.26
N LEU A 62 -3.96 -5.50 0.43
CA LEU A 62 -5.18 -6.21 0.08
C LEU A 62 -6.42 -5.31 0.18
N LEU A 63 -6.54 -4.55 1.26
CA LEU A 63 -7.62 -3.58 1.44
C LEU A 63 -7.57 -2.49 0.36
N GLY A 64 -6.36 -1.97 0.09
CA GLY A 64 -6.12 -1.00 -0.98
C GLY A 64 -6.52 -1.55 -2.34
N LEU A 65 -6.27 -2.82 -2.60
CA LEU A 65 -6.61 -3.50 -3.85
C LEU A 65 -8.12 -3.64 -4.03
N VAL A 66 -8.84 -3.98 -2.96
CA VAL A 66 -10.31 -4.04 -2.95
C VAL A 66 -10.92 -2.68 -3.29
N LEU A 67 -10.28 -1.58 -2.86
CA LEU A 67 -10.71 -0.22 -3.19
C LEU A 67 -10.22 0.25 -4.57
N ALA A 68 -8.98 -0.05 -4.91
CA ALA A 68 -8.34 0.40 -6.15
C ALA A 68 -8.94 -0.27 -7.39
N TYR A 69 -9.33 -1.53 -7.30
CA TYR A 69 -9.84 -2.28 -8.45
C TYR A 69 -11.15 -1.70 -8.99
N PRO A 70 -12.22 -1.53 -8.16
CA PRO A 70 -13.45 -0.92 -8.65
C PRO A 70 -13.24 0.55 -9.07
N LEU A 71 -12.34 1.27 -8.40
CA LEU A 71 -12.01 2.64 -8.77
C LEU A 71 -11.33 2.69 -10.16
N ALA A 72 -10.33 1.86 -10.40
CA ALA A 72 -9.66 1.75 -11.69
C ALA A 72 -10.63 1.32 -12.80
N PHE A 73 -11.52 0.37 -12.51
CA PHE A 73 -12.57 -0.07 -13.42
C PHE A 73 -13.53 1.08 -13.77
N ALA A 74 -14.00 1.82 -12.77
CA ALA A 74 -14.87 2.98 -12.98
C ALA A 74 -14.18 4.07 -13.81
N ILE A 75 -12.92 4.38 -13.51
CA ILE A 75 -12.12 5.36 -14.27
C ILE A 75 -12.00 4.94 -15.73
N ARG A 76 -11.69 3.66 -16.00
CA ARG A 76 -11.47 3.18 -17.37
C ARG A 76 -12.75 3.07 -18.18
N PHE A 77 -13.80 2.46 -17.63
CA PHE A 77 -14.99 2.11 -18.42
C PHE A 77 -16.13 3.15 -18.28
N HIS A 78 -16.13 3.95 -17.22
CA HIS A 78 -17.16 4.98 -17.02
C HIS A 78 -16.61 6.42 -17.05
N GLY A 79 -15.28 6.60 -17.02
CA GLY A 79 -14.65 7.92 -16.98
C GLY A 79 -14.79 8.70 -18.29
N GLY A 80 -14.82 8.03 -19.46
CA GLY A 80 -14.91 8.67 -20.76
C GLY A 80 -13.93 9.84 -20.93
N ARG A 81 -14.44 11.03 -21.28
CA ARG A 81 -13.62 12.27 -21.43
C ARG A 81 -13.02 12.76 -20.12
N TRP A 82 -13.55 12.31 -18.97
CA TRP A 82 -13.09 12.73 -17.66
C TRP A 82 -12.00 11.80 -17.08
N GLN A 83 -11.67 10.73 -17.78
CA GLN A 83 -10.66 9.75 -17.32
C GLN A 83 -9.33 10.43 -16.90
N PRO A 84 -8.71 11.34 -17.66
CA PRO A 84 -7.45 11.96 -17.25
C PRO A 84 -7.59 12.81 -15.97
N LEU A 85 -8.74 13.47 -15.80
CA LEU A 85 -9.02 14.23 -14.60
C LEU A 85 -9.22 13.31 -13.38
N LEU A 86 -9.91 12.20 -13.53
CA LEU A 86 -10.11 11.21 -12.46
C LEU A 86 -8.78 10.57 -12.03
N VAL A 87 -7.91 10.23 -13.00
CA VAL A 87 -6.56 9.74 -12.71
C VAL A 87 -5.76 10.83 -11.99
N GLY A 88 -5.81 12.08 -12.46
CA GLY A 88 -5.19 13.22 -11.79
C GLY A 88 -5.65 13.38 -10.34
N LEU A 89 -6.95 13.24 -10.08
CA LEU A 89 -7.53 13.34 -8.74
C LEU A 89 -7.00 12.25 -7.79
N VAL A 90 -6.78 11.02 -8.29
CA VAL A 90 -6.20 9.92 -7.51
C VAL A 90 -4.72 10.18 -7.19
N VAL A 91 -3.98 10.79 -8.12
CA VAL A 91 -2.55 11.08 -7.94
C VAL A 91 -2.31 12.35 -7.11
N LEU A 92 -3.23 13.32 -7.16
CA LEU A 92 -3.06 14.62 -6.51
C LEU A 92 -2.68 14.54 -5.01
N PRO A 93 -3.26 13.65 -4.18
CA PRO A 93 -2.84 13.49 -2.80
C PRO A 93 -1.38 13.04 -2.63
N SER A 94 -0.84 12.27 -3.58
CA SER A 94 0.56 11.81 -3.49
C SER A 94 1.58 12.92 -3.79
N LEU A 95 1.16 14.01 -4.40
CA LEU A 95 1.99 15.19 -4.66
C LEU A 95 2.14 16.10 -3.43
N THR A 96 1.31 15.91 -2.41
CA THR A 96 1.43 16.66 -1.14
C THR A 96 2.55 16.09 -0.28
N SER A 97 3.13 16.95 0.57
CA SER A 97 4.15 16.51 1.53
C SER A 97 3.59 15.40 2.43
N TYR A 98 4.41 14.39 2.70
CA TYR A 98 4.07 13.29 3.62
C TYR A 98 3.63 13.80 5.00
N LEU A 99 4.33 14.81 5.55
CA LEU A 99 3.98 15.39 6.85
C LEU A 99 2.59 16.03 6.86
N VAL A 100 2.24 16.81 5.83
CA VAL A 100 0.93 17.46 5.72
C VAL A 100 -0.17 16.41 5.65
N ARG A 101 0.05 15.36 4.86
CA ARG A 101 -0.88 14.23 4.72
C ARG A 101 -1.03 13.45 6.02
N ALA A 102 0.07 13.20 6.75
CA ALA A 102 0.02 12.54 8.05
C ALA A 102 -0.77 13.35 9.08
N ILE A 103 -0.55 14.67 9.15
CA ILE A 103 -1.30 15.57 10.04
C ILE A 103 -2.78 15.60 9.67
N ALA A 104 -3.11 15.71 8.39
CA ALA A 104 -4.49 15.68 7.93
C ALA A 104 -5.18 14.35 8.29
N PHE A 105 -4.47 13.22 8.12
CA PHE A 105 -4.98 11.91 8.43
C PHE A 105 -5.19 11.69 9.93
N THR A 106 -4.24 12.15 10.76
CA THR A 106 -4.42 12.12 12.23
C THR A 106 -5.57 13.00 12.70
N SER A 107 -5.80 14.14 12.03
CA SER A 107 -6.96 15.00 12.33
C SER A 107 -8.28 14.36 11.91
N LEU A 108 -8.31 13.63 10.79
CA LEU A 108 -9.50 12.90 10.32
C LEU A 108 -9.88 11.75 11.26
N LEU A 109 -8.88 11.00 11.76
CA LEU A 109 -9.07 9.84 12.63
C LEU A 109 -9.07 10.19 14.13
N GLY A 110 -8.80 11.47 14.46
CA GLY A 110 -8.75 11.95 15.86
C GLY A 110 -10.07 11.79 16.60
N ASP A 111 -10.00 11.93 17.92
CA ASP A 111 -11.17 11.77 18.83
C ASP A 111 -12.32 12.75 18.50
N SER A 112 -12.02 13.91 17.95
CA SER A 112 -12.99 14.91 17.46
C SER A 112 -13.10 14.91 15.92
N GLY A 113 -12.50 13.93 15.25
CA GLY A 113 -12.46 13.84 13.80
C GLY A 113 -13.80 13.46 13.17
N PRO A 114 -14.03 13.82 11.91
CA PRO A 114 -15.29 13.53 11.22
C PRO A 114 -15.56 12.04 11.07
N VAL A 115 -14.53 11.21 10.99
CA VAL A 115 -14.69 9.75 10.85
C VAL A 115 -15.28 9.16 12.12
N LEU A 116 -14.73 9.50 13.29
CA LEU A 116 -15.22 8.98 14.57
C LEU A 116 -16.62 9.52 14.90
N ASN A 117 -16.88 10.79 14.57
CA ASN A 117 -18.21 11.39 14.73
C ASN A 117 -19.26 10.70 13.86
N LEU A 118 -18.94 10.34 12.63
CA LEU A 118 -19.80 9.60 11.73
C LEU A 118 -20.08 8.18 12.28
N VAL A 119 -19.06 7.49 12.75
CA VAL A 119 -19.19 6.17 13.39
C VAL A 119 -20.06 6.24 14.64
N ALA A 120 -19.87 7.29 15.45
CA ALA A 120 -20.65 7.52 16.66
C ALA A 120 -22.12 7.84 16.33
N SER A 121 -22.39 8.66 15.33
CA SER A 121 -23.75 8.99 14.90
C SER A 121 -24.53 7.79 14.35
N LEU A 122 -23.83 6.80 13.77
CA LEU A 122 -24.39 5.54 13.29
C LEU A 122 -24.57 4.50 14.41
N GLY A 123 -24.14 4.80 15.65
CA GLY A 123 -24.23 3.88 16.79
C GLY A 123 -23.30 2.66 16.70
N LEU A 124 -22.29 2.71 15.80
CA LEU A 124 -21.42 1.57 15.50
C LEU A 124 -20.20 1.48 16.43
N THR A 125 -19.99 2.44 17.33
CA THR A 125 -18.81 2.51 18.21
C THR A 125 -18.64 1.25 19.06
N GLY A 126 -19.70 0.78 19.71
CA GLY A 126 -19.63 -0.40 20.57
C GLY A 126 -19.41 -1.71 19.80
N TRP A 127 -19.89 -1.79 18.56
CA TRP A 127 -19.67 -2.95 17.69
C TRP A 127 -18.25 -3.00 17.14
N LEU A 128 -17.72 -1.86 16.71
CA LEU A 128 -16.35 -1.72 16.20
C LEU A 128 -15.30 -1.90 17.31
N ASP A 129 -15.63 -1.51 18.56
CA ASP A 129 -14.76 -1.72 19.72
C ASP A 129 -14.65 -3.24 20.03
N ARG A 130 -15.78 -3.98 19.96
CA ARG A 130 -15.79 -5.45 20.12
C ARG A 130 -15.01 -6.17 19.03
N LEU A 131 -14.95 -5.63 17.81
CA LEU A 131 -14.17 -6.19 16.70
C LEU A 131 -12.67 -5.83 16.78
N GLY A 132 -12.26 -5.01 17.77
CA GLY A 132 -10.88 -4.55 17.91
C GLY A 132 -10.46 -3.51 16.88
N VAL A 133 -11.41 -2.93 16.15
CA VAL A 133 -11.20 -1.84 15.20
C VAL A 133 -10.94 -0.53 15.92
N LEU A 134 -11.67 -0.30 17.00
CA LEU A 134 -11.48 0.79 17.96
C LEU A 134 -10.80 0.25 19.22
N ARG A 135 -10.18 1.12 19.98
CA ARG A 135 -9.65 0.83 21.30
C ARG A 135 -10.11 1.92 22.27
N ASP A 136 -10.95 1.55 23.23
CA ASP A 136 -11.57 2.49 24.16
C ASP A 136 -12.32 3.64 23.45
N GLY A 137 -13.02 3.34 22.36
CA GLY A 137 -13.73 4.32 21.55
C GLY A 137 -12.84 5.23 20.69
N ARG A 138 -11.53 4.94 20.58
CA ARG A 138 -10.55 5.72 19.81
C ARG A 138 -10.04 4.93 18.62
N LEU A 139 -9.79 5.63 17.53
CA LEU A 139 -9.22 5.07 16.29
C LEU A 139 -7.69 5.28 16.25
N LEU A 140 -7.20 6.40 16.74
CA LEU A 140 -5.78 6.70 16.79
C LEU A 140 -5.03 5.72 17.70
N ASN A 141 -3.78 5.45 17.36
CA ASN A 141 -2.91 4.49 18.04
C ASN A 141 -3.43 3.04 18.03
N THR A 142 -4.27 2.69 17.04
CA THR A 142 -4.73 1.32 16.80
C THR A 142 -4.07 0.73 15.55
N PRO A 143 -3.94 -0.61 15.46
CA PRO A 143 -3.52 -1.26 14.22
C PRO A 143 -4.37 -0.87 13.02
N THR A 144 -5.66 -0.61 13.24
CA THR A 144 -6.61 -0.19 12.22
C THR A 144 -6.25 1.17 11.63
N ALA A 145 -5.86 2.14 12.46
CA ALA A 145 -5.42 3.45 11.98
C ALA A 145 -4.17 3.33 11.10
N VAL A 146 -3.22 2.46 11.48
CA VAL A 146 -2.01 2.20 10.68
C VAL A 146 -2.39 1.61 9.32
N ILE A 147 -3.24 0.57 9.31
CA ILE A 147 -3.68 -0.09 8.08
C ILE A 147 -4.43 0.89 7.16
N LEU A 148 -5.32 1.71 7.71
CA LEU A 148 -6.06 2.72 6.94
C LEU A 148 -5.12 3.80 6.38
N GLY A 149 -4.15 4.26 7.18
CA GLY A 149 -3.15 5.23 6.75
C GLY A 149 -2.28 4.70 5.61
N LEU A 150 -1.78 3.48 5.75
CA LEU A 150 -1.03 2.80 4.69
C LEU A 150 -1.89 2.60 3.44
N THR A 151 -3.13 2.13 3.60
CA THR A 151 -4.05 1.93 2.47
C THR A 151 -4.25 3.22 1.68
N ASN A 152 -4.52 4.34 2.37
CA ASN A 152 -4.69 5.64 1.73
C ASN A 152 -3.42 6.09 0.99
N ASN A 153 -2.24 5.84 1.59
CA ASN A 153 -0.96 6.20 1.00
C ASN A 153 -0.63 5.36 -0.25
N LEU A 154 -1.04 4.09 -0.25
CA LEU A 154 -0.75 3.12 -1.31
C LEU A 154 -1.75 3.18 -2.48
N LEU A 155 -2.93 3.79 -2.29
CA LEU A 155 -4.00 3.84 -3.31
C LEU A 155 -3.50 4.26 -4.70
N PRO A 156 -2.74 5.35 -4.89
CA PRO A 156 -2.25 5.76 -6.21
C PRO A 156 -1.37 4.69 -6.87
N PHE A 157 -0.51 4.02 -6.08
CA PHE A 157 0.40 2.99 -6.56
C PHE A 157 -0.32 1.71 -7.00
N LEU A 158 -1.54 1.48 -6.50
CA LEU A 158 -2.41 0.38 -6.90
C LEU A 158 -3.28 0.77 -8.10
N VAL A 159 -3.87 1.96 -8.08
CA VAL A 159 -4.82 2.41 -9.11
C VAL A 159 -4.12 2.62 -10.46
N LEU A 160 -2.95 3.28 -10.47
CA LEU A 160 -2.27 3.61 -11.73
C LEU A 160 -1.92 2.40 -12.59
N PRO A 161 -1.24 1.36 -12.09
CA PRO A 161 -0.93 0.17 -12.88
C PRO A 161 -2.18 -0.57 -13.35
N LEU A 162 -3.24 -0.58 -12.53
CA LEU A 162 -4.51 -1.18 -12.88
C LEU A 162 -5.20 -0.43 -14.03
N VAL A 163 -5.25 0.91 -13.98
CA VAL A 163 -5.82 1.73 -15.06
C VAL A 163 -5.05 1.49 -16.34
N VAL A 164 -3.71 1.55 -16.30
CA VAL A 164 -2.86 1.31 -17.47
C VAL A 164 -3.04 -0.09 -18.06
N ALA A 165 -3.19 -1.11 -17.21
CA ALA A 165 -3.46 -2.46 -17.67
C ALA A 165 -4.84 -2.58 -18.33
N MET A 166 -5.85 -1.94 -17.73
CA MET A 166 -7.21 -1.92 -18.27
C MET A 166 -7.33 -1.07 -19.56
N GLU A 167 -6.48 -0.07 -19.75
CA GLU A 167 -6.41 0.70 -21.00
C GLU A 167 -5.99 -0.12 -22.19
N ARG A 168 -5.21 -1.18 -21.97
CA ARG A 168 -4.78 -2.11 -23.03
C ARG A 168 -5.85 -3.10 -23.46
N ILE A 169 -6.97 -3.16 -22.75
CA ILE A 169 -8.11 -4.04 -23.09
C ILE A 169 -8.86 -3.39 -24.25
N ASP A 170 -8.89 -4.08 -25.41
CA ASP A 170 -9.65 -3.62 -26.57
C ASP A 170 -11.15 -3.65 -26.25
N PRO A 171 -11.88 -2.54 -26.41
CA PRO A 171 -13.33 -2.50 -26.19
C PRO A 171 -14.11 -3.53 -27.03
N ARG A 172 -13.59 -3.90 -28.18
CA ARG A 172 -14.19 -4.94 -29.05
C ARG A 172 -14.33 -6.31 -28.37
N LEU A 173 -13.45 -6.61 -27.42
CA LEU A 173 -13.56 -7.86 -26.66
C LEU A 173 -14.80 -7.87 -25.75
N LEU A 174 -15.19 -6.70 -25.23
CA LEU A 174 -16.39 -6.56 -24.44
C LEU A 174 -17.65 -6.60 -25.33
N GLU A 175 -17.60 -5.95 -26.48
CA GLU A 175 -18.67 -6.01 -27.48
C GLU A 175 -18.88 -7.46 -27.95
N ALA A 176 -17.82 -8.20 -28.25
CA ALA A 176 -17.93 -9.62 -28.61
C ALA A 176 -18.48 -10.49 -27.48
N ALA A 177 -18.17 -10.17 -26.22
CA ALA A 177 -18.76 -10.87 -25.07
C ALA A 177 -20.25 -10.58 -24.96
N ASP A 178 -20.68 -9.36 -25.22
CA ASP A 178 -22.09 -8.97 -25.21
C ASP A 178 -22.86 -9.65 -26.35
N ASP A 179 -22.29 -9.76 -27.54
CA ASP A 179 -22.86 -10.51 -28.71
C ASP A 179 -23.05 -11.99 -28.37
N LEU A 180 -22.18 -12.55 -27.54
CA LEU A 180 -22.32 -13.93 -27.04
C LEU A 180 -23.27 -14.04 -25.83
N HIS A 181 -24.05 -12.99 -25.55
CA HIS A 181 -24.98 -12.93 -24.39
C HIS A 181 -24.29 -13.17 -23.04
N ALA A 182 -23.02 -12.81 -22.92
CA ALA A 182 -22.32 -12.86 -21.67
C ALA A 182 -22.79 -11.70 -20.78
N GLY A 183 -23.39 -12.03 -19.65
CA GLY A 183 -23.77 -11.00 -18.68
C GLY A 183 -22.54 -10.25 -18.12
N PRO A 184 -22.73 -9.07 -17.50
CA PRO A 184 -21.63 -8.18 -17.09
C PRO A 184 -20.64 -8.85 -16.13
N LEU A 185 -21.09 -9.74 -15.27
CA LEU A 185 -20.23 -10.50 -14.37
C LEU A 185 -19.35 -11.50 -15.13
N ARG A 186 -19.89 -12.13 -16.18
CA ARG A 186 -19.16 -13.09 -17.00
C ARG A 186 -18.12 -12.39 -17.87
N SER A 187 -18.45 -11.25 -18.48
CA SER A 187 -17.53 -10.41 -19.22
C SER A 187 -16.39 -9.90 -18.32
N PHE A 188 -16.73 -9.50 -17.09
CA PHE A 188 -15.72 -9.12 -16.11
C PHE A 188 -14.77 -10.26 -15.77
N THR A 189 -15.28 -11.43 -15.40
CA THR A 189 -14.46 -12.55 -14.91
C THR A 189 -13.66 -13.23 -16.01
N GLN A 190 -14.17 -13.25 -17.27
CA GLN A 190 -13.52 -13.95 -18.38
C GLN A 190 -12.65 -13.03 -19.25
N VAL A 191 -12.91 -11.72 -19.28
CA VAL A 191 -12.17 -10.77 -20.12
C VAL A 191 -11.37 -9.79 -19.26
N VAL A 192 -12.04 -8.98 -18.42
CA VAL A 192 -11.36 -7.89 -17.72
C VAL A 192 -10.40 -8.40 -16.67
N TRP A 193 -10.83 -9.34 -15.83
CA TRP A 193 -10.04 -9.87 -14.73
C TRP A 193 -8.72 -10.50 -15.21
N PRO A 194 -8.68 -11.48 -16.15
CA PRO A 194 -7.43 -12.09 -16.56
C PRO A 194 -6.49 -11.10 -17.30
N LEU A 195 -7.03 -10.18 -18.08
CA LEU A 195 -6.24 -9.19 -18.80
C LEU A 195 -5.69 -8.08 -17.89
N SER A 196 -6.31 -7.84 -16.74
CA SER A 196 -5.83 -6.87 -15.73
C SER A 196 -4.81 -7.46 -14.75
N LEU A 197 -4.62 -8.79 -14.70
CA LEU A 197 -3.69 -9.45 -13.77
C LEU A 197 -2.25 -8.90 -13.82
N PRO A 198 -1.65 -8.58 -14.98
CA PRO A 198 -0.32 -7.99 -15.01
C PRO A 198 -0.25 -6.63 -14.30
N GLY A 199 -1.29 -5.80 -14.44
CA GLY A 199 -1.40 -4.52 -13.75
C GLY A 199 -1.61 -4.69 -12.25
N LEU A 200 -2.39 -5.69 -11.85
CA LEU A 200 -2.61 -6.06 -10.46
C LEU A 200 -1.30 -6.51 -9.80
N GLY A 201 -0.53 -7.38 -10.45
CA GLY A 201 0.77 -7.83 -9.97
C GLY A 201 1.77 -6.67 -9.83
N ALA A 202 1.84 -5.78 -10.82
CA ALA A 202 2.67 -4.57 -10.75
C ALA A 202 2.24 -3.65 -9.59
N GLY A 203 0.93 -3.41 -9.41
CA GLY A 203 0.40 -2.61 -8.32
C GLY A 203 0.72 -3.19 -6.94
N ILE A 204 0.58 -4.52 -6.77
CA ILE A 204 0.94 -5.19 -5.51
C ILE A 204 2.43 -5.00 -5.20
N LEU A 205 3.32 -5.21 -6.16
CA LEU A 205 4.76 -5.06 -5.93
C LEU A 205 5.13 -3.61 -5.60
N LEU A 206 4.58 -2.64 -6.34
CA LEU A 206 4.84 -1.22 -6.13
C LEU A 206 4.31 -0.70 -4.79
N SER A 207 3.29 -1.33 -4.22
CA SER A 207 2.72 -0.94 -2.93
C SER A 207 3.28 -1.74 -1.76
N LEU A 208 3.46 -3.05 -1.89
CA LEU A 208 3.90 -3.91 -0.79
C LEU A 208 5.34 -3.59 -0.35
N ILE A 209 6.24 -3.30 -1.29
CA ILE A 209 7.65 -3.04 -0.98
C ILE A 209 7.82 -1.79 -0.11
N PRO A 210 7.30 -0.59 -0.47
CA PRO A 210 7.40 0.57 0.41
C PRO A 210 6.58 0.39 1.69
N ALA A 211 5.39 -0.25 1.62
CA ALA A 211 4.57 -0.47 2.81
C ALA A 211 5.29 -1.29 3.88
N ALA A 212 6.07 -2.29 3.49
CA ALA A 212 6.83 -3.12 4.43
C ALA A 212 7.96 -2.34 5.13
N GLY A 213 8.43 -1.23 4.53
CA GLY A 213 9.45 -0.35 5.10
C GLY A 213 8.89 0.82 5.94
N ASP A 214 7.60 1.12 5.82
CA ASP A 214 6.95 2.27 6.48
C ASP A 214 6.34 1.95 7.86
N VAL A 215 6.37 0.70 8.30
CA VAL A 215 5.70 0.22 9.54
C VAL A 215 6.68 -0.02 10.69
#